data_51a5d891d39718951e200e086ba698f3
#
_entry.id   51a5d891d39718951e200e086ba698f3
#
_cell.length_a   1.000
_cell.length_b   1.000
_cell.length_c   1.000
_cell.angle_alpha   90.00
_cell.angle_beta   90.00
_cell.angle_gamma   90.00
#
_symmetry.space_group_name_H-M   'P 1'
#
loop_
_entity.id
_entity.type
_entity.pdbx_description
1 polymer ?
#
loop_
_entity_poly.entity_id
_entity_poly.type
_entity_poly.pdbx_seq_one_letter_code
_entity_poly.pdbx_strand_id
1 'polypeptide(L)'
;FQAHQGGALFGMLFTFKDAQGKPINELLTKYSDHYQIFFTIAEKDEKGAAIDVKDFRTGNSINWDYYAQAKPSYPVKNLEDKAKVLYEYTYRDTKDPYYAMKGDGDAKEHLLRVPGTNNVNHLGLKGHFKFLDRDWNRDGKVVQSQLPKFYLKVSLKRTAGSKFYKDAQLGWISSPFYKPESSLQWETVFEFLLPVRIIANKNDLVREGLENLYWKDMGHAFGKSAKDMKDNDETSEAGNDDSPFHM
;
A
#
# COMPACT_ATOMS: atom_id res chain seq x y z
N PHE A 1 -0.01 -9.91 5.11
CA PHE A 1 -1.09 -9.00 4.72
C PHE A 1 -1.65 -9.43 3.37
N GLN A 2 -2.97 -9.46 3.27
CA GLN A 2 -3.67 -9.76 2.03
C GLN A 2 -4.52 -8.58 1.62
N ALA A 3 -4.49 -8.29 0.33
CA ALA A 3 -5.19 -7.17 -0.26
C ALA A 3 -5.98 -7.62 -1.49
N HIS A 4 -7.16 -7.08 -1.65
CA HIS A 4 -7.94 -7.23 -2.87
C HIS A 4 -7.48 -6.23 -3.92
N GLN A 5 -7.46 -6.65 -5.17
CA GLN A 5 -7.33 -5.75 -6.31
C GLN A 5 -8.59 -4.89 -6.47
N GLY A 6 -8.44 -3.73 -7.11
CA GLY A 6 -9.57 -2.87 -7.43
C GLY A 6 -9.89 -1.85 -6.36
N GLY A 7 -11.14 -1.46 -6.23
CA GLY A 7 -11.57 -0.25 -5.51
C GLY A 7 -11.41 -0.21 -3.99
N ALA A 8 -11.03 -1.31 -3.34
CA ALA A 8 -10.89 -1.35 -1.89
C ALA A 8 -9.72 -0.48 -1.40
N LEU A 9 -9.97 0.33 -0.39
CA LEU A 9 -8.96 1.12 0.31
C LEU A 9 -8.61 0.41 1.63
N PHE A 10 -7.31 0.22 1.85
CA PHE A 10 -6.80 -0.37 3.08
C PHE A 10 -6.17 0.72 3.94
N GLY A 11 -6.79 1.04 5.05
CA GLY A 11 -6.24 1.96 6.02
C GLY A 11 -4.99 1.39 6.70
N MET A 12 -3.97 2.22 6.89
CA MET A 12 -2.78 1.88 7.66
C MET A 12 -2.51 2.96 8.69
N LEU A 13 -2.27 2.53 9.93
CA LEU A 13 -1.89 3.37 11.04
C LEU A 13 -0.64 2.80 11.71
N PHE A 14 0.39 3.62 11.85
CA PHE A 14 1.60 3.27 12.57
C PHE A 14 1.62 3.94 13.94
N THR A 15 1.92 3.17 14.96
CA THR A 15 2.23 3.66 16.30
C THR A 15 3.68 3.31 16.62
N PHE A 16 4.54 4.31 16.61
CA PHE A 16 5.92 4.17 17.07
C PHE A 16 6.00 4.34 18.57
N LYS A 17 6.84 3.54 19.21
CA LYS A 17 7.08 3.58 20.65
C LYS A 17 8.58 3.74 20.92
N ASP A 18 8.92 4.42 22.00
CA ASP A 18 10.28 4.44 22.51
C ASP A 18 10.67 3.11 23.18
N ALA A 19 11.91 3.03 23.67
CA ALA A 19 12.42 1.83 24.36
C ALA A 19 11.66 1.47 25.66
N GLN A 20 10.90 2.42 26.20
CA GLN A 20 10.05 2.23 27.39
C GLN A 20 8.59 1.87 26.99
N GLY A 21 8.30 1.72 25.70
CA GLY A 21 6.99 1.39 25.18
C GLY A 21 6.02 2.58 25.09
N LYS A 22 6.46 3.81 25.34
CA LYS A 22 5.65 5.03 25.26
C LYS A 22 5.47 5.45 23.79
N PRO A 23 4.23 5.76 23.32
CA PRO A 23 4.02 6.27 21.97
C PRO A 23 4.77 7.59 21.72
N ILE A 24 5.40 7.70 20.54
CA ILE A 24 6.16 8.89 20.10
C ILE A 24 5.57 9.53 18.83
N ASN A 25 4.34 9.19 18.45
CA ASN A 25 3.70 9.75 17.26
C ASN A 25 3.54 11.27 17.32
N GLU A 26 3.27 11.85 18.50
CA GLU A 26 3.22 13.30 18.69
C GLU A 26 4.58 13.96 18.40
N LEU A 27 5.67 13.32 18.83
CA LEU A 27 7.01 13.80 18.55
C LEU A 27 7.33 13.78 17.05
N LEU A 28 6.99 12.68 16.37
CA LEU A 28 7.15 12.56 14.92
C LEU A 28 6.29 13.58 14.16
N THR A 29 5.07 13.83 14.62
CA THR A 29 4.18 14.86 14.06
C THR A 29 4.74 16.26 14.27
N LYS A 30 5.27 16.56 15.46
CA LYS A 30 5.89 17.85 15.77
C LYS A 30 7.10 18.15 14.86
N TYR A 31 7.89 17.13 14.55
CA TYR A 31 9.07 17.22 13.66
C TYR A 31 8.80 16.64 12.27
N SER A 32 7.57 16.73 11.81
CA SER A 32 7.13 16.17 10.54
C SER A 32 7.78 16.80 9.30
N ASP A 33 8.45 17.93 9.46
CA ASP A 33 9.29 18.57 8.46
C ASP A 33 10.65 17.87 8.24
N HIS A 34 11.02 16.94 9.13
CA HIS A 34 12.24 16.13 9.02
C HIS A 34 12.00 14.66 8.70
N TYR A 35 10.80 14.12 8.95
CA TYR A 35 10.52 12.70 8.86
C TYR A 35 9.52 12.37 7.75
N GLN A 36 9.75 11.23 7.09
CA GLN A 36 8.80 10.63 6.16
C GLN A 36 8.92 9.11 6.16
N ILE A 37 7.78 8.43 6.11
CA ILE A 37 7.71 6.99 5.86
C ILE A 37 7.57 6.77 4.36
N PHE A 38 8.43 5.91 3.82
CA PHE A 38 8.40 5.47 2.44
C PHE A 38 7.92 4.03 2.35
N PHE A 39 7.21 3.74 1.27
CA PHE A 39 6.63 2.45 0.98
C PHE A 39 7.16 1.99 -0.37
N THR A 40 8.11 1.05 -0.35
CA THR A 40 8.79 0.56 -1.55
C THR A 40 8.71 -0.96 -1.63
N ILE A 41 9.15 -1.54 -2.74
CA ILE A 41 9.29 -3.00 -2.85
C ILE A 41 10.70 -3.38 -2.40
N ALA A 42 10.81 -4.43 -1.57
CA ALA A 42 12.11 -4.93 -1.15
C ALA A 42 12.77 -5.78 -2.24
N GLU A 43 14.07 -5.59 -2.43
CA GLU A 43 14.93 -6.42 -3.30
C GLU A 43 15.63 -7.53 -2.53
N LYS A 44 15.69 -7.42 -1.22
CA LYS A 44 16.34 -8.37 -0.33
C LYS A 44 15.45 -8.66 0.86
N ASP A 45 15.50 -9.89 1.34
CA ASP A 45 14.85 -10.29 2.58
C ASP A 45 15.66 -9.82 3.81
N GLU A 46 15.17 -10.13 5.00
CA GLU A 46 15.81 -9.78 6.27
C GLU A 46 17.22 -10.41 6.45
N LYS A 47 17.50 -11.48 5.69
CA LYS A 47 18.81 -12.16 5.69
C LYS A 47 19.74 -11.65 4.59
N GLY A 48 19.28 -10.68 3.77
CA GLY A 48 20.03 -10.11 2.66
C GLY A 48 19.98 -10.92 1.37
N ALA A 49 19.19 -12.01 1.32
CA ALA A 49 19.01 -12.79 0.10
C ALA A 49 18.12 -12.03 -0.90
N ALA A 50 18.49 -12.10 -2.19
CA ALA A 50 17.72 -11.46 -3.24
C ALA A 50 16.31 -12.04 -3.34
N ILE A 51 15.32 -11.17 -3.42
CA ILE A 51 13.92 -11.53 -3.60
C ILE A 51 13.34 -10.77 -4.78
N ASP A 52 12.27 -11.33 -5.37
CA ASP A 52 11.55 -10.72 -6.48
C ASP A 52 10.03 -10.79 -6.21
N VAL A 53 9.27 -10.00 -6.96
CA VAL A 53 7.81 -10.09 -6.98
C VAL A 53 7.42 -11.33 -7.78
N LYS A 54 6.61 -12.18 -7.16
CA LYS A 54 6.20 -13.46 -7.73
C LYS A 54 4.69 -13.60 -7.76
N ASP A 55 4.18 -14.35 -8.72
CA ASP A 55 2.81 -14.87 -8.63
C ASP A 55 2.76 -15.92 -7.51
N PHE A 56 1.94 -15.70 -6.49
CA PHE A 56 1.94 -16.54 -5.30
C PHE A 56 1.35 -17.93 -5.54
N ARG A 57 0.56 -18.14 -6.60
CA ARG A 57 -0.04 -19.44 -6.95
C ARG A 57 0.95 -20.34 -7.68
N THR A 58 1.74 -19.73 -8.57
CA THR A 58 2.67 -20.49 -9.43
C THR A 58 4.10 -20.45 -8.91
N GLY A 59 4.44 -19.45 -8.09
CA GLY A 59 5.80 -19.18 -7.64
C GLY A 59 6.71 -18.57 -8.72
N ASN A 60 6.20 -18.35 -9.93
CA ASN A 60 6.95 -17.75 -11.03
C ASN A 60 7.11 -16.24 -10.82
N SER A 61 8.14 -15.65 -11.40
CA SER A 61 8.30 -14.20 -11.46
C SER A 61 7.17 -13.55 -12.23
N ILE A 62 6.75 -12.36 -11.80
CA ILE A 62 5.74 -11.57 -12.49
C ILE A 62 6.25 -11.17 -13.89
N ASN A 63 5.39 -11.29 -14.88
CA ASN A 63 5.65 -10.74 -16.21
C ASN A 63 5.33 -9.23 -16.21
N TRP A 64 6.38 -8.42 -16.07
CA TRP A 64 6.23 -6.97 -16.01
C TRP A 64 5.81 -6.35 -17.34
N ASP A 65 6.07 -7.00 -18.48
CA ASP A 65 5.60 -6.54 -19.79
C ASP A 65 4.08 -6.51 -19.86
N TYR A 66 3.41 -7.41 -19.13
CA TYR A 66 1.96 -7.40 -18.98
C TYR A 66 1.47 -6.10 -18.34
N TYR A 67 2.12 -5.64 -17.28
CA TYR A 67 1.79 -4.37 -16.61
C TYR A 67 2.16 -3.16 -17.48
N ALA A 68 3.27 -3.21 -18.19
CA ALA A 68 3.68 -2.15 -19.12
C ALA A 68 2.68 -1.99 -20.28
N GLN A 69 2.13 -3.09 -20.77
CA GLN A 69 1.16 -3.08 -21.87
C GLN A 69 -0.21 -2.53 -21.45
N ALA A 70 -0.62 -2.70 -20.20
CA ALA A 70 -1.85 -2.10 -19.67
C ALA A 70 -1.76 -0.56 -19.60
N LYS A 71 -0.53 -0.03 -19.45
CA LYS A 71 -0.22 1.41 -19.54
C LYS A 71 1.08 1.61 -20.35
N PRO A 72 1.01 1.71 -21.68
CA PRO A 72 2.20 1.81 -22.55
C PRO A 72 3.16 2.96 -22.20
N SER A 73 2.66 4.00 -21.54
CA SER A 73 3.43 5.14 -21.04
C SER A 73 4.25 4.86 -19.77
N TYR A 74 4.12 3.69 -19.17
CA TYR A 74 4.82 3.29 -17.95
C TYR A 74 5.62 2.01 -18.15
N PRO A 75 6.80 2.08 -18.75
CA PRO A 75 7.68 0.92 -18.80
C PRO A 75 8.13 0.57 -17.36
N VAL A 76 7.92 -0.67 -16.95
CA VAL A 76 8.33 -1.17 -15.63
C VAL A 76 9.81 -1.57 -15.69
N LYS A 77 10.71 -0.66 -15.33
CA LYS A 77 12.15 -0.87 -15.46
C LYS A 77 12.87 -1.03 -14.12
N ASN A 78 12.32 -0.46 -13.06
CA ASN A 78 12.96 -0.40 -11.76
C ASN A 78 11.92 -0.60 -10.63
N LEU A 79 12.37 -0.61 -9.38
CA LEU A 79 11.50 -0.81 -8.23
C LEU A 79 10.42 0.26 -8.04
N GLU A 80 10.73 1.48 -8.41
CA GLU A 80 9.77 2.59 -8.31
C GLU A 80 8.62 2.38 -9.31
N ASP A 81 8.95 1.94 -10.53
CA ASP A 81 7.94 1.59 -11.53
C ASP A 81 7.10 0.40 -11.07
N LYS A 82 7.74 -0.63 -10.49
CA LYS A 82 7.03 -1.79 -9.89
C LYS A 82 6.05 -1.35 -8.81
N ALA A 83 6.46 -0.47 -7.90
CA ALA A 83 5.60 0.08 -6.85
C ALA A 83 4.38 0.80 -7.44
N LYS A 84 4.58 1.71 -8.40
CA LYS A 84 3.51 2.49 -9.04
C LYS A 84 2.48 1.64 -9.79
N VAL A 85 2.87 0.48 -10.29
CA VAL A 85 1.95 -0.41 -11.01
C VAL A 85 1.23 -1.40 -10.11
N LEU A 86 1.72 -1.64 -8.90
CA LEU A 86 1.11 -2.55 -7.95
C LEU A 86 0.17 -1.86 -6.97
N TYR A 87 0.51 -0.66 -6.52
CA TYR A 87 -0.30 0.05 -5.53
C TYR A 87 -0.13 1.57 -5.61
N GLU A 88 -1.07 2.27 -5.01
CA GLU A 88 -1.02 3.68 -4.66
C GLU A 88 -1.05 3.82 -3.14
N TYR A 89 -0.40 4.83 -2.61
CA TYR A 89 -0.50 5.21 -1.20
C TYR A 89 -0.85 6.69 -1.09
N THR A 90 -1.88 6.97 -0.31
CA THR A 90 -2.33 8.34 -0.01
C THR A 90 -2.03 8.66 1.44
N TYR A 91 -1.20 9.67 1.68
CA TYR A 91 -0.90 10.17 3.02
C TYR A 91 -2.13 10.87 3.61
N ARG A 92 -2.47 10.50 4.86
CA ARG A 92 -3.62 11.01 5.61
C ARG A 92 -3.24 11.46 7.01
N ASP A 93 -1.99 11.84 7.19
CA ASP A 93 -1.48 12.34 8.46
C ASP A 93 -2.24 13.60 8.89
N THR A 94 -2.54 13.68 10.18
CA THR A 94 -3.28 14.77 10.80
C THR A 94 -2.41 15.52 11.82
N LYS A 95 -2.74 16.77 12.11
CA LYS A 95 -2.04 17.60 13.12
C LYS A 95 -2.05 16.95 14.51
N ASP A 96 -3.16 16.30 14.86
CA ASP A 96 -3.24 15.37 15.97
C ASP A 96 -3.05 13.93 15.41
N PRO A 97 -1.97 13.22 15.77
CA PRO A 97 -1.71 11.90 15.24
C PRO A 97 -2.76 10.84 15.62
N TYR A 98 -3.55 11.09 16.64
CA TYR A 98 -4.61 10.18 17.11
C TYR A 98 -6.00 10.52 16.58
N TYR A 99 -6.14 11.63 15.85
CA TYR A 99 -7.41 12.03 15.28
C TYR A 99 -7.91 11.01 14.26
N ALA A 100 -9.10 10.45 14.49
CA ALA A 100 -9.76 9.54 13.55
C ALA A 100 -10.60 10.34 12.56
N MET A 101 -10.19 10.40 11.30
CA MET A 101 -10.95 11.07 10.24
C MET A 101 -12.24 10.30 9.94
N LYS A 102 -13.37 11.02 9.92
CA LYS A 102 -14.70 10.46 9.65
C LYS A 102 -15.06 10.41 8.17
N GLY A 103 -14.18 10.86 7.28
CA GLY A 103 -14.38 10.88 5.84
C GLY A 103 -13.55 11.95 5.13
N ASP A 104 -13.65 12.04 3.80
CA ASP A 104 -12.87 12.97 2.99
C ASP A 104 -13.19 14.46 3.24
N GLY A 105 -14.42 14.78 3.65
CA GLY A 105 -14.82 16.14 4.00
C GLY A 105 -14.12 16.67 5.24
N ASP A 106 -13.87 15.81 6.21
CA ASP A 106 -13.20 16.09 7.47
C ASP A 106 -11.68 16.30 7.29
N ALA A 107 -11.13 15.79 6.19
CA ALA A 107 -9.71 15.83 5.91
C ALA A 107 -9.15 17.26 5.76
N LYS A 108 -9.94 18.21 5.23
CA LYS A 108 -9.43 19.54 4.88
C LYS A 108 -8.87 20.32 6.05
N GLU A 109 -9.49 20.22 7.22
CA GLU A 109 -9.11 21.00 8.40
C GLU A 109 -8.03 20.33 9.25
N HIS A 110 -8.04 19.00 9.27
CA HIS A 110 -7.19 18.19 10.15
C HIS A 110 -5.90 17.70 9.51
N LEU A 111 -5.83 17.64 8.16
CA LEU A 111 -4.64 17.18 7.48
C LEU A 111 -3.39 18.00 7.83
N LEU A 112 -2.31 17.27 8.02
CA LEU A 112 -0.99 17.85 8.16
C LEU A 112 -0.55 18.45 6.82
N ARG A 113 -0.19 19.72 6.81
CA ARG A 113 0.16 20.47 5.60
C ARG A 113 1.63 20.86 5.58
N VAL A 114 2.19 21.01 4.39
CA VAL A 114 3.46 21.68 4.19
C VAL A 114 3.28 23.14 4.58
N PRO A 115 4.13 23.69 5.47
CA PRO A 115 3.97 25.05 5.99
C PRO A 115 3.80 26.11 4.89
N GLY A 116 2.79 26.95 5.03
CA GLY A 116 2.50 28.01 4.08
C GLY A 116 1.87 27.56 2.74
N THR A 117 1.44 26.30 2.63
CA THR A 117 0.82 25.76 1.42
C THR A 117 -0.42 24.93 1.72
N ASN A 118 -1.16 24.56 0.64
CA ASN A 118 -2.24 23.60 0.71
C ASN A 118 -1.78 22.15 0.45
N ASN A 119 -0.49 21.92 0.20
CA ASN A 119 0.05 20.61 -0.08
C ASN A 119 0.10 19.74 1.18
N VAL A 120 -0.19 18.46 1.04
CA VAL A 120 -0.15 17.50 2.15
C VAL A 120 1.30 17.27 2.55
N ASN A 121 1.58 17.32 3.84
CA ASN A 121 2.86 16.90 4.40
C ASN A 121 2.85 15.38 4.55
N HIS A 122 3.70 14.71 3.79
CA HIS A 122 3.83 13.26 3.78
C HIS A 122 4.66 12.77 4.97
N LEU A 123 4.04 12.55 6.13
CA LEU A 123 4.71 11.92 7.27
C LEU A 123 4.61 10.39 7.19
N GLY A 124 3.39 9.84 6.99
CA GLY A 124 3.14 8.42 6.76
C GLY A 124 2.72 7.62 7.98
N LEU A 125 2.39 8.28 9.09
CA LEU A 125 1.79 7.61 10.25
C LEU A 125 0.40 7.06 9.96
N LYS A 126 -0.33 7.75 9.07
CA LYS A 126 -1.67 7.36 8.59
C LYS A 126 -1.77 7.49 7.09
N GLY A 127 -2.47 6.54 6.48
CA GLY A 127 -2.73 6.58 5.05
C GLY A 127 -3.58 5.43 4.55
N HIS A 128 -3.80 5.44 3.26
CA HIS A 128 -4.53 4.39 2.57
C HIS A 128 -3.68 3.77 1.47
N PHE A 129 -3.66 2.46 1.42
CA PHE A 129 -3.24 1.71 0.25
C PHE A 129 -4.43 1.41 -0.64
N LYS A 130 -4.23 1.55 -1.93
CA LYS A 130 -5.08 1.00 -2.98
C LYS A 130 -4.23 0.09 -3.84
N PHE A 131 -4.54 -1.21 -3.85
CA PHE A 131 -3.88 -2.15 -4.74
C PHE A 131 -4.57 -2.08 -6.10
N LEU A 132 -3.75 -1.84 -7.13
CA LEU A 132 -4.28 -1.48 -8.44
C LEU A 132 -4.80 -2.73 -9.15
N ASP A 133 -6.02 -2.60 -9.66
CA ASP A 133 -6.60 -3.56 -10.58
C ASP A 133 -5.90 -3.46 -11.93
N ARG A 134 -5.70 -4.58 -12.59
CA ARG A 134 -5.17 -4.65 -13.93
C ARG A 134 -6.18 -5.35 -14.82
N ASP A 135 -6.51 -4.67 -15.91
CA ASP A 135 -7.46 -5.18 -16.87
C ASP A 135 -7.14 -6.63 -17.27
N TRP A 136 -8.04 -7.51 -16.88
CA TRP A 136 -8.00 -8.92 -17.14
C TRP A 136 -8.39 -9.24 -18.56
N ASN A 137 -9.05 -8.30 -19.21
CA ASN A 137 -9.67 -8.46 -20.51
C ASN A 137 -8.90 -7.63 -21.53
N ARG A 138 -7.93 -8.26 -22.16
CA ARG A 138 -7.23 -7.67 -23.28
C ARG A 138 -7.66 -8.38 -24.56
N ASP A 139 -8.16 -7.61 -25.52
CA ASP A 139 -8.58 -8.10 -26.85
C ASP A 139 -9.64 -9.22 -26.79
N GLY A 140 -10.56 -9.16 -25.80
CA GLY A 140 -11.60 -10.16 -25.62
C GLY A 140 -11.09 -11.51 -25.10
N LYS A 141 -9.84 -11.61 -24.68
CA LYS A 141 -9.28 -12.83 -24.06
C LYS A 141 -9.09 -12.61 -22.56
N VAL A 142 -9.62 -13.52 -21.76
CA VAL A 142 -9.33 -13.63 -20.34
C VAL A 142 -7.84 -13.95 -20.21
N VAL A 143 -7.04 -12.96 -19.83
CA VAL A 143 -5.65 -13.22 -19.44
C VAL A 143 -5.67 -13.66 -18.00
N GLN A 144 -5.15 -14.86 -17.73
CA GLN A 144 -5.03 -15.36 -16.37
C GLN A 144 -4.18 -14.36 -15.57
N SER A 145 -4.80 -13.68 -14.62
CA SER A 145 -4.09 -12.65 -13.85
C SER A 145 -2.95 -13.25 -13.06
N GLN A 146 -1.93 -12.48 -12.98
CA GLN A 146 -0.87 -12.72 -12.03
C GLN A 146 -1.30 -12.13 -10.69
N LEU A 147 -1.13 -12.88 -9.61
CA LEU A 147 -1.44 -12.44 -8.25
C LEU A 147 -0.13 -12.15 -7.51
N PRO A 148 0.29 -10.87 -7.45
CA PRO A 148 1.59 -10.52 -6.92
C PRO A 148 1.75 -10.84 -5.44
N LYS A 149 2.87 -11.49 -5.11
CA LYS A 149 3.39 -11.66 -3.76
C LYS A 149 4.74 -10.97 -3.69
N PHE A 150 4.91 -10.08 -2.71
CA PHE A 150 6.14 -9.32 -2.51
C PHE A 150 6.30 -8.90 -1.06
N TYR A 151 7.46 -8.34 -0.74
CA TYR A 151 7.66 -7.65 0.53
C TYR A 151 7.56 -6.14 0.31
N LEU A 152 6.59 -5.52 0.98
CA LEU A 152 6.53 -4.08 1.11
C LEU A 152 7.57 -3.65 2.14
N LYS A 153 8.54 -2.87 1.69
CA LYS A 153 9.54 -2.27 2.55
C LYS A 153 9.01 -0.94 3.08
N VAL A 154 8.82 -0.87 4.37
CA VAL A 154 8.38 0.32 5.10
C VAL A 154 9.60 0.93 5.77
N SER A 155 9.97 2.16 5.38
CA SER A 155 11.17 2.82 5.86
C SER A 155 10.82 4.19 6.43
N LEU A 156 10.99 4.39 7.75
CA LEU A 156 11.01 5.73 8.35
C LEU A 156 12.38 6.35 8.11
N LYS A 157 12.38 7.46 7.37
CA LYS A 157 13.60 8.20 7.06
C LYS A 157 13.55 9.61 7.63
N ARG A 158 14.75 10.17 7.88
CA ARG A 158 14.94 11.50 8.41
C ARG A 158 15.90 12.29 7.54
N THR A 159 15.69 13.61 7.45
CA THR A 159 16.66 14.58 6.90
C THR A 159 17.24 15.44 8.01
N ALA A 160 18.47 15.91 7.84
CA ALA A 160 19.10 16.85 8.78
C ALA A 160 18.39 18.23 8.76
N GLY A 161 17.93 18.67 7.58
CA GLY A 161 17.14 19.87 7.39
C GLY A 161 15.69 19.56 7.03
N SER A 162 15.00 20.54 6.48
CA SER A 162 13.63 20.34 6.00
C SER A 162 13.59 19.31 4.87
N LYS A 163 12.63 18.40 4.90
CA LYS A 163 12.37 17.42 3.84
C LYS A 163 11.60 18.00 2.65
N PHE A 164 11.10 19.21 2.78
CA PHE A 164 10.34 19.85 1.70
C PHE A 164 11.29 20.39 0.64
N TYR A 165 10.92 20.15 -0.61
CA TYR A 165 11.64 20.66 -1.75
C TYR A 165 10.70 21.44 -2.69
N LYS A 166 11.26 22.27 -3.54
CA LYS A 166 10.49 23.13 -4.43
C LYS A 166 10.29 22.46 -5.79
N ASP A 167 9.05 22.09 -6.05
CA ASP A 167 8.61 21.70 -7.40
C ASP A 167 8.27 22.94 -8.23
N ALA A 168 8.51 22.88 -9.53
CA ALA A 168 8.29 24.01 -10.43
C ALA A 168 6.81 24.38 -10.60
N GLN A 169 5.91 23.41 -10.45
CA GLN A 169 4.46 23.58 -10.67
C GLN A 169 3.69 23.63 -9.36
N LEU A 170 4.08 22.81 -8.38
CA LEU A 170 3.34 22.58 -7.14
C LEU A 170 3.87 23.41 -5.95
N GLY A 171 5.00 24.10 -6.12
CA GLY A 171 5.66 24.84 -5.05
C GLY A 171 6.35 23.92 -4.04
N TRP A 172 6.25 24.19 -2.73
CA TRP A 172 6.86 23.36 -1.70
C TRP A 172 6.06 22.08 -1.48
N ILE A 173 6.70 20.92 -1.64
CA ILE A 173 6.10 19.59 -1.52
C ILE A 173 6.99 18.63 -0.74
N SER A 174 6.41 17.49 -0.33
CA SER A 174 7.13 16.32 0.19
C SER A 174 7.41 15.31 -0.91
N SER A 175 8.38 14.43 -0.68
CA SER A 175 8.68 13.31 -1.59
C SER A 175 7.45 12.40 -1.83
N PRO A 176 7.34 11.74 -2.99
CA PRO A 176 6.33 10.71 -3.22
C PRO A 176 6.59 9.49 -2.32
N PHE A 177 5.56 8.65 -2.13
CA PHE A 177 5.65 7.53 -1.20
C PHE A 177 6.70 6.46 -1.59
N TYR A 178 6.97 6.32 -2.88
CA TYR A 178 7.83 5.28 -3.43
C TYR A 178 9.29 5.67 -3.59
N LYS A 179 9.63 6.96 -3.38
CA LYS A 179 10.98 7.45 -3.63
C LYS A 179 11.33 8.67 -2.77
N PRO A 180 12.41 8.62 -1.99
CA PRO A 180 13.00 9.82 -1.41
C PRO A 180 13.50 10.79 -2.49
N GLU A 181 13.31 12.09 -2.27
CA GLU A 181 13.89 13.12 -3.15
C GLU A 181 15.42 13.07 -3.10
N SER A 182 16.04 12.96 -4.27
CA SER A 182 17.47 12.69 -4.41
C SER A 182 18.36 13.90 -4.05
N SER A 183 17.82 15.12 -4.08
CA SER A 183 18.54 16.33 -3.68
C SER A 183 18.68 16.46 -2.17
N LEU A 184 17.98 15.63 -1.39
CA LEU A 184 18.01 15.63 0.06
C LEU A 184 18.85 14.46 0.60
N GLN A 185 19.55 14.69 1.70
CA GLN A 185 20.26 13.63 2.40
C GLN A 185 19.33 12.93 3.39
N TRP A 186 19.03 11.67 3.12
CA TRP A 186 18.13 10.84 3.92
C TRP A 186 18.91 9.81 4.73
N GLU A 187 18.59 9.73 6.01
CA GLU A 187 19.05 8.69 6.93
C GLU A 187 17.87 7.74 7.22
N THR A 188 18.08 6.43 7.16
CA THR A 188 17.07 5.44 7.58
C THR A 188 17.11 5.31 9.09
N VAL A 189 16.01 5.65 9.75
CA VAL A 189 15.86 5.55 11.21
C VAL A 189 15.34 4.17 11.59
N PHE A 190 14.40 3.66 10.82
CA PHE A 190 13.76 2.36 11.05
C PHE A 190 13.28 1.77 9.74
N GLU A 191 13.39 0.45 9.59
CA GLU A 191 12.93 -0.27 8.41
C GLU A 191 12.43 -1.66 8.79
N PHE A 192 11.35 -2.10 8.13
CA PHE A 192 10.88 -3.48 8.22
C PHE A 192 10.23 -3.93 6.91
N LEU A 193 10.07 -5.23 6.78
CA LEU A 193 9.46 -5.87 5.63
C LEU A 193 8.07 -6.43 6.00
N LEU A 194 7.05 -6.02 5.26
CA LEU A 194 5.70 -6.54 5.38
C LEU A 194 5.39 -7.47 4.20
N PRO A 195 5.16 -8.78 4.42
CA PRO A 195 4.77 -9.66 3.33
C PRO A 195 3.36 -9.29 2.85
N VAL A 196 3.23 -9.07 1.55
CA VAL A 196 1.97 -8.69 0.88
C VAL A 196 1.63 -9.71 -0.19
N ARG A 197 0.35 -10.09 -0.27
CA ARG A 197 -0.25 -10.82 -1.38
C ARG A 197 -1.40 -10.00 -1.92
N ILE A 198 -1.44 -9.82 -3.23
CA ILE A 198 -2.57 -9.21 -3.90
C ILE A 198 -3.42 -10.33 -4.48
N ILE A 199 -4.69 -10.36 -4.10
CA ILE A 199 -5.67 -11.35 -4.59
C ILE A 199 -6.67 -10.66 -5.52
N ALA A 200 -7.28 -11.45 -6.39
CA ALA A 200 -8.27 -10.95 -7.32
C ALA A 200 -9.54 -10.48 -6.58
N ASN A 201 -10.26 -9.54 -7.19
CA ASN A 201 -11.56 -9.13 -6.71
C ASN A 201 -12.57 -10.26 -6.92
N LYS A 202 -13.40 -10.58 -5.90
CA LYS A 202 -14.44 -11.60 -5.96
C LYS A 202 -15.39 -11.39 -7.15
N ASN A 203 -15.87 -10.16 -7.33
CA ASN A 203 -16.86 -9.85 -8.36
C ASN A 203 -16.35 -10.09 -9.78
N ASP A 204 -15.07 -9.82 -10.04
CA ASP A 204 -14.46 -10.08 -11.33
C ASP A 204 -14.34 -11.58 -11.59
N LEU A 205 -13.92 -12.34 -10.59
CA LEU A 205 -13.82 -13.80 -10.70
C LEU A 205 -15.19 -14.48 -10.83
N VAL A 206 -16.21 -13.99 -10.12
CA VAL A 206 -17.60 -14.49 -10.25
C VAL A 206 -18.12 -14.25 -11.66
N ARG A 207 -17.95 -13.04 -12.21
CA ARG A 207 -18.36 -12.68 -13.56
C ARG A 207 -17.71 -13.58 -14.62
N GLU A 208 -16.50 -14.04 -14.37
CA GLU A 208 -15.76 -14.92 -15.27
C GLU A 208 -15.93 -16.42 -14.97
N GLY A 209 -16.79 -16.78 -14.02
CA GLY A 209 -17.00 -18.18 -13.62
C GLY A 209 -15.84 -18.78 -12.82
N LEU A 210 -14.98 -17.96 -12.27
CA LEU A 210 -13.78 -18.34 -11.52
C LEU A 210 -13.93 -18.16 -9.99
N GLU A 211 -15.14 -18.08 -9.47
CA GLU A 211 -15.43 -17.88 -8.05
C GLU A 211 -14.69 -18.88 -7.14
N ASN A 212 -14.63 -20.15 -7.55
CA ASN A 212 -13.92 -21.16 -6.79
C ASN A 212 -12.42 -20.86 -6.62
N LEU A 213 -11.81 -20.14 -7.56
CA LEU A 213 -10.44 -19.70 -7.45
C LEU A 213 -10.29 -18.66 -6.34
N TYR A 214 -11.21 -17.71 -6.25
CA TYR A 214 -11.25 -16.71 -5.20
C TYR A 214 -11.28 -17.37 -3.81
N TRP A 215 -12.22 -18.27 -3.59
CA TRP A 215 -12.38 -18.95 -2.30
C TRP A 215 -11.17 -19.82 -1.95
N LYS A 216 -10.55 -20.45 -2.95
CA LYS A 216 -9.33 -21.22 -2.77
C LYS A 216 -8.15 -20.33 -2.35
N ASP A 217 -7.98 -19.18 -3.01
CA ASP A 217 -6.93 -18.22 -2.69
C ASP A 217 -7.13 -17.62 -1.29
N MET A 218 -8.38 -17.30 -0.94
CA MET A 218 -8.75 -16.84 0.40
C MET A 218 -8.49 -17.92 1.47
N GLY A 219 -8.92 -19.13 1.24
CA GLY A 219 -8.70 -20.23 2.16
C GLY A 219 -7.22 -20.48 2.41
N HIS A 220 -6.43 -20.53 1.34
CA HIS A 220 -4.97 -20.65 1.47
C HIS A 220 -4.34 -19.54 2.31
N ALA A 221 -4.88 -18.36 2.18
CA ALA A 221 -4.42 -17.20 2.88
C ALA A 221 -4.64 -17.23 4.40
N PHE A 222 -5.79 -17.70 4.80
CA PHE A 222 -6.21 -17.76 6.20
C PHE A 222 -5.99 -19.15 6.84
N GLY A 223 -5.34 -20.07 6.13
CA GLY A 223 -5.14 -21.45 6.59
C GLY A 223 -6.46 -22.22 6.76
N LYS A 224 -7.47 -21.89 5.96
CA LYS A 224 -8.82 -22.51 5.99
C LYS A 224 -9.14 -23.16 4.66
N SER A 225 -10.19 -24.00 4.63
CA SER A 225 -10.70 -24.53 3.37
C SER A 225 -11.43 -23.45 2.57
N ALA A 226 -11.48 -23.60 1.23
CA ALA A 226 -12.29 -22.74 0.37
C ALA A 226 -13.78 -22.74 0.77
N LYS A 227 -14.28 -23.91 1.21
CA LYS A 227 -15.65 -24.06 1.69
C LYS A 227 -15.90 -23.26 2.96
N ASP A 228 -15.02 -23.38 3.96
CA ASP A 228 -15.18 -22.64 5.23
C ASP A 228 -15.16 -21.12 5.00
N MET A 229 -14.34 -20.64 4.04
CA MET A 229 -14.31 -19.23 3.69
C MET A 229 -15.60 -18.76 3.03
N LYS A 230 -16.14 -19.56 2.11
CA LYS A 230 -17.40 -19.26 1.42
C LYS A 230 -18.58 -19.28 2.39
N ASP A 231 -18.69 -20.32 3.21
CA ASP A 231 -19.78 -20.48 4.19
C ASP A 231 -19.79 -19.32 5.20
N ASN A 232 -18.61 -18.85 5.62
CA ASN A 232 -18.48 -17.67 6.51
C ASN A 232 -18.89 -16.36 5.84
N ASP A 233 -18.61 -16.18 4.54
CA ASP A 233 -19.00 -14.98 3.79
C ASP A 233 -20.51 -14.94 3.59
N GLU A 234 -21.12 -16.06 3.17
CA GLU A 234 -22.58 -16.16 2.96
C GLU A 234 -23.38 -15.93 4.27
N THR A 235 -22.86 -16.37 5.41
CA THR A 235 -23.49 -16.11 6.72
C THR A 235 -23.33 -14.66 7.17
N SER A 236 -22.28 -13.95 6.74
CA SER A 236 -22.08 -12.54 7.06
C SER A 236 -22.96 -11.61 6.22
N GLU A 237 -23.26 -11.96 4.96
CA GLU A 237 -24.18 -11.22 4.10
C GLU A 237 -25.64 -11.30 4.59
N ALA A 238 -26.00 -12.32 5.38
CA ALA A 238 -27.35 -12.53 5.89
C ALA A 238 -27.77 -11.62 7.08
N GLY A 239 -27.01 -10.59 7.41
CA GLY A 239 -27.48 -9.52 8.30
C GLY A 239 -26.66 -9.25 9.57
N ASN A 240 -25.41 -9.63 9.62
CA ASN A 240 -24.52 -9.24 10.72
C ASN A 240 -23.39 -8.35 10.20
N ASP A 241 -23.42 -7.07 10.57
CA ASP A 241 -22.36 -6.07 10.33
C ASP A 241 -21.02 -6.40 11.01
N ASP A 242 -20.93 -7.51 11.73
CA ASP A 242 -19.74 -7.98 12.45
C ASP A 242 -18.85 -8.93 11.62
N SER A 243 -18.87 -8.82 10.30
CA SER A 243 -17.97 -9.60 9.46
C SER A 243 -16.51 -9.25 9.75
N PRO A 244 -15.65 -10.23 10.11
CA PRO A 244 -14.23 -9.98 10.34
C PRO A 244 -13.46 -9.51 9.09
N PHE A 245 -14.15 -9.39 7.94
CA PHE A 245 -13.60 -8.91 6.67
C PHE A 245 -13.81 -7.42 6.43
N HIS A 246 -14.51 -6.71 7.31
CA HIS A 246 -14.77 -5.26 7.25
C HIS A 246 -13.91 -4.44 8.22
N MET A 247 -12.84 -5.02 8.80
CA MET A 247 -11.85 -4.25 9.56
C MET A 247 -10.77 -3.65 8.68
#